data_5b7dd32c241e6175eca1f4f87dd6f1e2
#
_entry.id   5b7dd32c241e6175eca1f4f87dd6f1e2
#
_cell.length_a   1.000
_cell.length_b   1.000
_cell.length_c   1.000
_cell.angle_alpha   90.00
_cell.angle_beta   90.00
_cell.angle_gamma   90.00
#
_symmetry.space_group_name_H-M   'P 1'
#
loop_
_entity.id
_entity.type
_entity.pdbx_description
1 polymer ?
#
loop_
_entity_poly.entity_id
_entity_poly.type
_entity_poly.pdbx_seq_one_letter_code
_entity_poly.pdbx_strand_id
1 'polypeptide(L)'
;MSNLIASVKDIQKCDSLHIVKFECYSQTLSMMSLDLDEQIKVGSKVKLVVKPSHVAIAKNFSGDVSYSNILKATVLNCENGQLLSSVKLKYFDTTLESIITLNSSKRMNIKSGDEVVAFIKASEISIGEVL
;
A
#
# COMPACT_ATOMS: atom_id res chain seq x y z
N MET A 1 -2.64 -7.40 8.81
CA MET A 1 -2.56 -6.10 8.12
C MET A 1 -1.11 -5.67 7.98
N SER A 2 -0.79 -5.01 6.88
CA SER A 2 0.54 -4.48 6.67
C SER A 2 0.64 -3.07 7.25
N ASN A 3 1.79 -2.75 7.82
CA ASN A 3 2.05 -1.47 8.48
C ASN A 3 3.23 -0.76 7.83
N LEU A 4 3.09 0.55 7.64
CA LEU A 4 4.15 1.40 7.11
C LEU A 4 4.33 2.60 8.03
N ILE A 5 5.57 2.90 8.38
CA ILE A 5 5.89 4.08 9.19
C ILE A 5 6.16 5.24 8.23
N ALA A 6 5.46 6.34 8.43
CA ALA A 6 5.55 7.50 7.54
C ALA A 6 5.41 8.80 8.31
N SER A 7 5.76 9.89 7.66
CA SER A 7 5.59 11.23 8.20
C SER A 7 4.64 12.01 7.29
N VAL A 8 3.72 12.77 7.90
CA VAL A 8 2.79 13.62 7.17
C VAL A 8 3.57 14.78 6.57
N LYS A 9 3.48 14.97 5.25
CA LYS A 9 4.19 16.06 4.59
C LYS A 9 3.27 17.14 4.01
N ASP A 10 2.00 16.81 3.75
CA ASP A 10 1.03 17.79 3.24
C ASP A 10 -0.38 17.33 3.56
N ILE A 11 -1.26 18.29 3.84
CA ILE A 11 -2.68 18.05 4.08
C ILE A 11 -3.47 19.05 3.24
N GLN A 12 -4.28 18.53 2.33
CA GLN A 12 -5.22 19.35 1.54
C GLN A 12 -6.62 19.04 2.01
N LYS A 13 -7.43 20.08 2.16
CA LYS A 13 -8.80 19.94 2.64
C LYS A 13 -9.76 20.68 1.73
N CYS A 14 -10.86 20.03 1.38
CA CYS A 14 -12.00 20.63 0.69
C CYS A 14 -13.25 20.07 1.33
N ASP A 15 -14.02 20.92 2.00
CA ASP A 15 -15.16 20.51 2.84
C ASP A 15 -14.70 19.47 3.88
N SER A 16 -15.30 18.27 3.90
CA SER A 16 -14.88 17.21 4.81
C SER A 16 -13.82 16.30 4.22
N LEU A 17 -13.50 16.43 2.93
CA LEU A 17 -12.52 15.59 2.26
C LEU A 17 -11.11 16.09 2.57
N HIS A 18 -10.25 15.15 2.99
CA HIS A 18 -8.84 15.40 3.21
C HIS A 18 -8.01 14.52 2.27
N ILE A 19 -7.00 15.13 1.64
CA ILE A 19 -5.96 14.38 0.94
C ILE A 19 -4.69 14.59 1.72
N VAL A 20 -4.17 13.51 2.30
CA VAL A 20 -2.97 13.56 3.13
C VAL A 20 -1.84 12.90 2.38
N LYS A 21 -0.73 13.62 2.25
CA LYS A 21 0.48 13.07 1.63
C LYS A 21 1.49 12.76 2.71
N PHE A 22 2.14 11.61 2.55
CA PHE A 22 3.13 11.11 3.49
C PHE A 22 4.45 10.91 2.80
N GLU A 23 5.53 11.05 3.54
CA GLU A 23 6.84 10.59 3.13
C GLU A 23 7.11 9.25 3.81
N CYS A 24 7.41 8.24 3.00
CA CYS A 24 7.70 6.88 3.45
C CYS A 24 8.86 6.35 2.62
N TYR A 25 10.02 6.11 3.23
CA TYR A 25 11.24 5.69 2.51
C TYR A 25 11.56 6.58 1.30
N SER A 26 11.46 7.90 1.47
CA SER A 26 11.72 8.89 0.40
C SER A 26 10.72 8.83 -0.76
N GLN A 27 9.62 8.09 -0.60
CA GLN A 27 8.52 8.07 -1.55
C GLN A 27 7.32 8.81 -0.98
N THR A 28 6.48 9.35 -1.85
CA THR A 28 5.23 9.99 -1.44
C THR A 28 4.09 8.98 -1.54
N LEU A 29 3.38 8.79 -0.42
CA LEU A 29 2.13 8.04 -0.39
C LEU A 29 0.98 9.01 -0.16
N SER A 30 -0.22 8.64 -0.60
CA SER A 30 -1.40 9.49 -0.47
C SER A 30 -2.57 8.73 0.13
N MET A 31 -3.29 9.40 1.02
CA MET A 31 -4.50 8.88 1.64
C MET A 31 -5.65 9.85 1.39
N MET A 32 -6.81 9.30 1.12
CA MET A 32 -8.07 10.04 1.02
C MET A 32 -8.91 9.70 2.24
N SER A 33 -9.37 10.73 2.98
CA SER A 33 -10.17 10.52 4.18
C SER A 33 -11.24 11.59 4.32
N LEU A 34 -12.43 11.18 4.76
CA LEU A 34 -13.51 12.11 5.07
C LEU A 34 -13.38 12.70 6.48
N ASP A 35 -12.76 11.94 7.39
CA ASP A 35 -12.53 12.38 8.77
C ASP A 35 -11.06 12.26 9.08
N LEU A 36 -10.42 13.36 9.45
CA LEU A 36 -9.03 13.36 9.87
C LEU A 36 -8.96 13.85 11.31
N ASP A 37 -8.31 13.07 12.18
CA ASP A 37 -8.07 13.43 13.57
C ASP A 37 -7.33 14.77 13.62
N GLU A 38 -7.81 15.71 14.44
CA GLU A 38 -7.21 17.04 14.57
C GLU A 38 -5.78 17.00 15.09
N GLN A 39 -5.36 15.92 15.72
CA GLN A 39 -3.99 15.75 16.20
C GLN A 39 -3.01 15.56 15.04
N ILE A 40 -3.50 15.16 13.87
CA ILE A 40 -2.65 14.88 12.72
C ILE A 40 -2.30 16.19 12.01
N LYS A 41 -1.01 16.49 11.96
CA LYS A 41 -0.47 17.72 11.37
C LYS A 41 0.73 17.40 10.50
N VAL A 42 1.12 18.32 9.64
CA VAL A 42 2.37 18.21 8.89
C VAL A 42 3.51 18.01 9.89
N GLY A 43 4.32 16.97 9.65
CA GLY A 43 5.38 16.54 10.55
C GLY A 43 4.99 15.41 11.49
N SER A 44 3.70 15.11 11.64
CA SER A 44 3.28 13.97 12.47
C SER A 44 3.83 12.68 11.92
N LYS A 45 4.35 11.83 12.83
CA LYS A 45 4.80 10.49 12.49
C LYS A 45 3.66 9.52 12.77
N VAL A 46 3.37 8.68 11.79
CA VAL A 46 2.19 7.82 11.83
C VAL A 46 2.53 6.41 11.38
N LYS A 47 1.70 5.47 11.82
CA LYS A 47 1.69 4.11 11.30
C LYS A 47 0.51 4.00 10.34
N LEU A 48 0.81 3.78 9.07
CA LEU A 48 -0.19 3.52 8.05
C LEU A 48 -0.52 2.04 8.03
N VAL A 49 -1.78 1.71 7.83
CA VAL A 49 -2.25 0.33 7.75
C VAL A 49 -3.01 0.11 6.45
N VAL A 50 -2.87 -1.09 5.91
CA VAL A 50 -3.58 -1.50 4.70
C VAL A 50 -3.96 -2.97 4.83
N LYS A 51 -5.19 -3.30 4.44
CA LYS A 51 -5.67 -4.67 4.42
C LYS A 51 -5.02 -5.43 3.26
N PRO A 52 -4.65 -6.69 3.45
CA PRO A 52 -4.02 -7.47 2.37
C PRO A 52 -4.89 -7.57 1.11
N SER A 53 -6.21 -7.61 1.27
CA SER A 53 -7.14 -7.67 0.13
C SER A 53 -7.20 -6.37 -0.67
N HIS A 54 -6.62 -5.28 -0.14
CA HIS A 54 -6.58 -3.97 -0.80
C HIS A 54 -5.23 -3.69 -1.47
N VAL A 55 -4.33 -4.66 -1.49
CA VAL A 55 -3.04 -4.53 -2.15
C VAL A 55 -3.09 -5.32 -3.45
N ALA A 56 -2.99 -4.61 -4.58
CA ALA A 56 -2.93 -5.23 -5.90
C ALA A 56 -1.49 -5.39 -6.34
N ILE A 57 -1.22 -6.35 -7.21
CA ILE A 57 0.13 -6.63 -7.72
C ILE A 57 0.11 -6.52 -9.24
N ALA A 58 1.14 -5.86 -9.79
CA ALA A 58 1.42 -5.86 -11.22
C ALA A 58 2.81 -6.41 -11.47
N LYS A 59 2.93 -7.28 -12.46
CA LYS A 59 4.21 -7.86 -12.88
C LYS A 59 4.51 -7.37 -14.29
N ASN A 60 5.73 -6.90 -14.54
CA ASN A 60 6.12 -6.31 -15.82
C ASN A 60 5.24 -5.12 -16.19
N PHE A 61 4.95 -4.28 -15.21
CA PHE A 61 4.05 -3.15 -15.39
C PHE A 61 4.70 -2.03 -16.20
N SER A 62 3.92 -1.47 -17.13
CA SER A 62 4.25 -0.24 -17.84
C SER A 62 2.97 0.51 -18.14
N GLY A 63 3.05 1.84 -18.26
CA GLY A 63 1.91 2.70 -18.53
C GLY A 63 1.44 3.45 -17.30
N ASP A 64 0.26 4.06 -17.42
CA ASP A 64 -0.32 4.90 -16.37
C ASP A 64 -1.44 4.17 -15.66
N VAL A 65 -1.57 4.39 -14.35
CA VAL A 65 -2.67 3.87 -13.53
C VAL A 65 -3.18 4.98 -12.62
N SER A 66 -4.41 4.83 -12.15
CA SER A 66 -5.02 5.79 -11.24
C SER A 66 -4.69 5.53 -9.75
N TYR A 67 -3.93 4.49 -9.45
CA TYR A 67 -3.48 4.25 -8.09
C TYR A 67 -2.50 5.34 -7.65
N SER A 68 -2.78 5.98 -6.51
CA SER A 68 -1.87 7.00 -5.96
C SER A 68 -0.62 6.38 -5.34
N ASN A 69 -0.73 5.15 -4.83
CA ASN A 69 0.38 4.49 -4.13
C ASN A 69 0.92 3.35 -4.98
N ILE A 70 2.13 3.55 -5.46
CA ILE A 70 2.82 2.63 -6.37
C ILE A 70 4.15 2.25 -5.70
N LEU A 71 4.24 1.01 -5.24
CA LEU A 71 5.35 0.54 -4.40
C LEU A 71 6.11 -0.57 -5.11
N LYS A 72 7.38 -0.31 -5.43
CA LYS A 72 8.25 -1.34 -6.00
C LYS A 72 8.63 -2.32 -4.90
N ALA A 73 8.39 -3.60 -5.14
CA ALA A 73 8.57 -4.64 -4.15
C ALA A 73 9.12 -5.92 -4.76
N THR A 74 9.65 -6.78 -3.91
CA THR A 74 10.15 -8.11 -4.29
C THR A 74 9.29 -9.16 -3.62
N VAL A 75 8.87 -10.17 -4.36
CA VAL A 75 8.09 -11.28 -3.81
C VAL A 75 9.00 -12.13 -2.91
N LEU A 76 8.62 -12.25 -1.63
CA LEU A 76 9.31 -13.12 -0.69
C LEU A 76 8.81 -14.56 -0.82
N ASN A 77 7.49 -14.73 -0.84
CA ASN A 77 6.88 -16.02 -1.08
C ASN A 77 5.45 -15.84 -1.59
N CYS A 78 4.91 -16.92 -2.15
CA CYS A 78 3.53 -16.96 -2.63
C CYS A 78 2.93 -18.29 -2.17
N GLU A 79 1.96 -18.20 -1.27
CA GLU A 79 1.24 -19.38 -0.77
C GLU A 79 -0.10 -19.50 -1.47
N ASN A 80 -0.25 -20.55 -2.28
CA ASN A 80 -1.47 -20.80 -3.03
C ASN A 80 -2.40 -21.70 -2.21
N GLY A 81 -3.59 -21.17 -1.91
CA GLY A 81 -4.68 -21.95 -1.31
C GLY A 81 -5.58 -22.51 -2.37
N GLN A 82 -6.82 -22.87 -1.99
CA GLN A 82 -7.78 -23.42 -2.94
C GLN A 82 -8.38 -22.35 -3.88
N LEU A 83 -8.65 -21.16 -3.36
CA LEU A 83 -9.26 -20.06 -4.12
C LEU A 83 -8.45 -18.78 -4.08
N LEU A 84 -7.64 -18.60 -3.03
CA LEU A 84 -6.87 -17.38 -2.81
C LEU A 84 -5.39 -17.71 -2.70
N SER A 85 -4.58 -16.70 -2.94
CA SER A 85 -3.14 -16.76 -2.74
C SER A 85 -2.71 -15.62 -1.84
N SER A 86 -1.82 -15.93 -0.89
CA SER A 86 -1.19 -14.94 -0.03
C SER A 86 0.22 -14.69 -0.55
N VAL A 87 0.49 -13.45 -0.91
CA VAL A 87 1.79 -13.06 -1.45
C VAL A 87 2.46 -12.12 -0.46
N LYS A 88 3.61 -12.52 0.06
CA LYS A 88 4.43 -11.67 0.94
C LYS A 88 5.41 -10.88 0.07
N LEU A 89 5.42 -9.57 0.27
CA LEU A 89 6.22 -8.64 -0.51
C LEU A 89 7.20 -7.90 0.40
N LYS A 90 8.42 -7.76 -0.05
CA LYS A 90 9.39 -6.91 0.64
C LYS A 90 9.40 -5.53 -0.02
N TYR A 91 9.08 -4.52 0.77
CA TYR A 91 9.13 -3.12 0.38
C TYR A 91 10.12 -2.42 1.31
N PHE A 92 11.31 -2.11 0.81
CA PHE A 92 12.45 -1.69 1.62
C PHE A 92 12.71 -2.70 2.74
N ASP A 93 12.66 -2.31 4.02
CA ASP A 93 12.88 -3.22 5.14
C ASP A 93 11.57 -3.68 5.82
N THR A 94 10.44 -3.44 5.18
CA THR A 94 9.14 -3.88 5.70
C THR A 94 8.52 -4.94 4.80
N THR A 95 7.60 -5.71 5.37
CA THR A 95 6.87 -6.75 4.65
C THR A 95 5.42 -6.34 4.47
N LEU A 96 4.94 -6.40 3.24
CA LEU A 96 3.55 -6.21 2.89
C LEU A 96 2.94 -7.55 2.52
N GLU A 97 1.64 -7.68 2.71
CA GLU A 97 0.90 -8.85 2.25
C GLU A 97 -0.15 -8.44 1.24
N SER A 98 -0.26 -9.20 0.16
CA SER A 98 -1.32 -9.07 -0.82
C SER A 98 -2.07 -10.38 -0.91
N ILE A 99 -3.41 -10.32 -0.80
CA ILE A 99 -4.26 -11.48 -1.02
C ILE A 99 -4.96 -11.27 -2.35
N ILE A 100 -4.70 -12.19 -3.30
CA ILE A 100 -5.26 -12.18 -4.64
C ILE A 100 -5.91 -13.53 -4.92
N THR A 101 -6.66 -13.63 -6.00
CA THR A 101 -7.22 -14.93 -6.38
C THR A 101 -6.12 -15.88 -6.82
N LEU A 102 -6.33 -17.16 -6.58
CA LEU A 102 -5.42 -18.20 -7.07
C LEU A 102 -5.25 -18.11 -8.58
N ASN A 103 -6.35 -17.84 -9.30
CA ASN A 103 -6.29 -17.70 -10.76
C ASN A 103 -5.35 -16.57 -11.19
N SER A 104 -5.39 -15.43 -10.50
CA SER A 104 -4.48 -14.30 -10.80
C SER A 104 -3.03 -14.66 -10.51
N SER A 105 -2.79 -15.31 -9.38
CA SER A 105 -1.43 -15.74 -9.00
C SER A 105 -0.84 -16.68 -10.05
N LYS A 106 -1.62 -17.64 -10.52
CA LYS A 106 -1.18 -18.60 -11.55
C LYS A 106 -0.98 -17.93 -12.90
N ARG A 107 -1.95 -17.10 -13.32
CA ARG A 107 -1.86 -16.38 -14.59
C ARG A 107 -0.61 -15.52 -14.65
N MET A 108 -0.26 -14.86 -13.56
CA MET A 108 0.91 -14.00 -13.47
C MET A 108 2.19 -14.77 -13.16
N ASN A 109 2.08 -16.06 -12.86
CA ASN A 109 3.22 -16.90 -12.48
C ASN A 109 4.07 -16.25 -11.40
N ILE A 110 3.41 -15.84 -10.31
CA ILE A 110 4.08 -15.16 -9.19
C ILE A 110 4.91 -16.18 -8.41
N LYS A 111 6.17 -15.86 -8.21
CA LYS A 111 7.09 -16.71 -7.47
C LYS A 111 8.11 -15.87 -6.69
N SER A 112 8.70 -16.50 -5.70
CA SER A 112 9.75 -15.91 -4.86
C SER A 112 10.86 -15.31 -5.72
N GLY A 113 11.28 -14.09 -5.40
CA GLY A 113 12.32 -13.37 -6.12
C GLY A 113 11.82 -12.47 -7.23
N ASP A 114 10.54 -12.57 -7.62
CA ASP A 114 9.99 -11.70 -8.65
C ASP A 114 9.98 -10.24 -8.22
N GLU A 115 10.38 -9.35 -9.12
CA GLU A 115 10.24 -7.92 -8.97
C GLU A 115 8.84 -7.54 -9.45
N VAL A 116 8.07 -6.89 -8.57
CA VAL A 116 6.68 -6.51 -8.86
C VAL A 116 6.41 -5.08 -8.39
N VAL A 117 5.26 -4.58 -8.76
CA VAL A 117 4.75 -3.30 -8.26
C VAL A 117 3.48 -3.58 -7.48
N ALA A 118 3.40 -3.07 -6.26
CA ALA A 118 2.19 -3.13 -5.45
C ALA A 118 1.43 -1.82 -5.60
N PHE A 119 0.12 -1.90 -5.76
CA PHE A 119 -0.75 -0.75 -5.88
C PHE A 119 -1.74 -0.71 -4.72
N ILE A 120 -1.90 0.47 -4.13
CA ILE A 120 -2.89 0.71 -3.08
C ILE A 120 -3.64 2.00 -3.41
N LYS A 121 -4.96 1.94 -3.48
CA LYS A 121 -5.77 3.14 -3.67
C LYS A 121 -5.65 4.07 -2.48
N ALA A 122 -5.70 5.38 -2.73
CA ALA A 122 -5.67 6.39 -1.67
C ALA A 122 -6.82 6.21 -0.67
N SER A 123 -7.95 5.65 -1.10
CA SER A 123 -9.11 5.38 -0.25
C SER A 123 -8.96 4.13 0.62
N GLU A 124 -7.92 3.33 0.40
CA GLU A 124 -7.76 2.02 1.04
C GLU A 124 -6.51 1.91 1.91
N ILE A 125 -5.85 3.02 2.16
CA ILE A 125 -4.78 3.13 3.13
C ILE A 125 -5.25 4.08 4.23
N SER A 126 -4.94 3.79 5.48
CA SER A 126 -5.40 4.61 6.59
C SER A 126 -4.35 4.74 7.67
N ILE A 127 -4.54 5.73 8.55
CA ILE A 127 -3.68 5.91 9.71
C ILE A 127 -4.20 5.01 10.82
N GLY A 128 -3.37 4.06 11.24
CA GLY A 128 -3.71 3.15 12.34
C GLY A 128 -3.31 3.70 13.70
N GLU A 129 -2.26 4.53 13.74
CA GLU A 129 -1.73 5.07 14.99
C GLU A 129 -0.92 6.33 14.72
N VAL A 130 -1.02 7.31 15.61
CA VAL A 130 -0.15 8.49 15.63
C VAL A 130 0.98 8.18 16.61
N LEU A 131 2.20 8.26 16.12
CA LEU A 131 3.38 7.85 16.90
C LEU A 131 4.02 9.02 17.66
#